data_b452e0207e1544e87bb5fee53f918dc5
#
_entry.id   b452e0207e1544e87bb5fee53f918dc5
#
_cell.length_a   1.000
_cell.length_b   1.000
_cell.length_c   1.000
_cell.angle_alpha   90.00
_cell.angle_beta   90.00
_cell.angle_gamma   90.00
#
_symmetry.space_group_name_H-M   'P 1'
#
loop_
_entity.id
_entity.type
_entity.pdbx_description
1 polymer ?
#
loop_
_entity_poly.entity_id
_entity_poly.type
_entity_poly.pdbx_seq_one_letter_code
_entity_poly.pdbx_strand_id
1 'polypeptide(L)'
;PVTVRAPAQKIWDELGIPYKKVGEGLYLTPGPHAVSKLIGAACDAGVKFLNLTKFDDLVMRNGRVVGIVVNWMPVSALPRNITCVDPVALEAKMIIDASGHDSVAVKRLVDRQLVEWKGMNPMWVEDGEEHVVHKTGEIFPGLVAAGMSVTETYGLARMGPTFGSMLYSGKKAAEITDQKIKEFDNKIPK
;
A
#
# COMPACT_ATOMS: atom_id res chain seq x y z
N PRO A 1 -14.31 10.95 -10.80
CA PRO A 1 -13.07 11.21 -11.50
C PRO A 1 -11.87 11.12 -10.56
N VAL A 2 -10.70 10.83 -11.13
CA VAL A 2 -9.41 10.78 -10.43
C VAL A 2 -8.52 11.86 -11.03
N THR A 3 -7.81 12.60 -10.19
CA THR A 3 -6.87 13.63 -10.63
C THR A 3 -5.44 13.26 -10.30
N VAL A 4 -4.49 13.67 -11.14
CA VAL A 4 -3.06 13.66 -10.85
C VAL A 4 -2.43 14.98 -11.23
N ARG A 5 -1.38 15.37 -10.52
CA ARG A 5 -0.51 16.49 -10.88
C ARG A 5 0.69 16.00 -11.71
N ALA A 6 1.20 16.88 -12.57
CA ALA A 6 2.47 16.61 -13.26
C ALA A 6 3.60 16.37 -12.24
N PRO A 7 4.50 15.42 -12.51
CA PRO A 7 4.63 14.61 -13.71
C PRO A 7 3.92 13.24 -13.66
N ALA A 8 2.99 12.98 -12.72
CA ALA A 8 2.39 11.67 -12.49
C ALA A 8 1.52 11.16 -13.65
N GLN A 9 1.04 12.03 -14.55
CA GLN A 9 0.36 11.60 -15.79
C GLN A 9 1.25 10.69 -16.67
N LYS A 10 2.57 10.73 -16.53
CA LYS A 10 3.47 9.83 -17.25
C LYS A 10 3.21 8.36 -16.96
N ILE A 11 2.80 8.03 -15.73
CA ILE A 11 2.39 6.66 -15.38
C ILE A 11 1.11 6.27 -16.13
N TRP A 12 0.21 7.24 -16.34
CA TRP A 12 -0.99 7.01 -17.14
C TRP A 12 -0.66 6.82 -18.63
N ASP A 13 0.33 7.56 -19.16
CA ASP A 13 0.82 7.36 -20.52
C ASP A 13 1.40 5.93 -20.68
N GLU A 14 2.23 5.48 -19.76
CA GLU A 14 2.83 4.13 -19.76
C GLU A 14 1.77 3.03 -19.75
N LEU A 15 0.65 3.24 -19.05
CA LEU A 15 -0.43 2.26 -18.90
C LEU A 15 -1.56 2.45 -19.94
N GLY A 16 -1.44 3.41 -20.84
CA GLY A 16 -2.48 3.71 -21.82
C GLY A 16 -3.81 4.14 -21.16
N ILE A 17 -3.74 4.88 -20.06
CA ILE A 17 -4.92 5.43 -19.38
C ILE A 17 -5.23 6.79 -20.01
N PRO A 18 -6.40 6.96 -20.67
CA PRO A 18 -6.76 8.24 -21.27
C PRO A 18 -7.11 9.28 -20.22
N TYR A 19 -6.71 10.50 -20.44
CA TYR A 19 -6.99 11.63 -19.53
C TYR A 19 -7.21 12.93 -20.28
N LYS A 20 -7.72 13.94 -19.59
CA LYS A 20 -7.81 15.32 -20.11
C LYS A 20 -7.02 16.25 -19.20
N LYS A 21 -6.37 17.25 -19.80
CA LYS A 21 -5.79 18.36 -19.05
C LYS A 21 -6.93 19.29 -18.60
N VAL A 22 -7.03 19.56 -17.30
CA VAL A 22 -8.10 20.39 -16.70
C VAL A 22 -7.56 21.66 -16.04
N GLY A 23 -6.24 21.80 -15.96
CA GLY A 23 -5.55 22.97 -15.43
C GLY A 23 -4.06 22.89 -15.73
N GLU A 24 -3.29 23.90 -15.29
CA GLU A 24 -1.84 23.87 -15.40
C GLU A 24 -1.28 22.72 -14.55
N GLY A 25 -0.59 21.78 -15.20
CA GLY A 25 -0.06 20.59 -14.55
C GLY A 25 -1.09 19.65 -13.91
N LEU A 26 -2.40 19.84 -14.16
CA LEU A 26 -3.46 19.03 -13.58
C LEU A 26 -4.20 18.23 -14.66
N TYR A 27 -4.34 16.95 -14.44
CA TYR A 27 -4.93 15.97 -15.35
C TYR A 27 -6.01 15.16 -14.66
N LEU A 28 -7.04 14.77 -15.40
CA LEU A 28 -8.23 14.09 -14.90
C LEU A 28 -8.62 12.93 -15.81
N THR A 29 -8.95 11.78 -15.18
CA THR A 29 -9.51 10.60 -15.85
C THR A 29 -10.71 10.04 -15.08
N PRO A 30 -11.62 9.28 -15.72
CA PRO A 30 -12.63 8.50 -15.00
C PRO A 30 -11.97 7.46 -14.09
N GLY A 31 -12.33 7.45 -12.80
CA GLY A 31 -11.76 6.50 -11.82
C GLY A 31 -11.87 5.03 -12.21
N PRO A 32 -13.05 4.54 -12.65
CA PRO A 32 -13.19 3.15 -13.11
C PRO A 32 -12.25 2.79 -14.26
N HIS A 33 -12.00 3.71 -15.20
CA HIS A 33 -11.08 3.48 -16.30
C HIS A 33 -9.62 3.37 -15.83
N ALA A 34 -9.18 4.29 -14.96
CA ALA A 34 -7.83 4.22 -14.39
C ALA A 34 -7.62 2.93 -13.60
N VAL A 35 -8.57 2.56 -12.72
CA VAL A 35 -8.48 1.37 -11.87
C VAL A 35 -8.49 0.09 -12.70
N SER A 36 -9.34 -0.02 -13.73
CA SER A 36 -9.37 -1.22 -14.58
C SER A 36 -8.07 -1.42 -15.34
N LYS A 37 -7.44 -0.36 -15.84
CA LYS A 37 -6.15 -0.42 -16.52
C LYS A 37 -5.01 -0.82 -15.57
N LEU A 38 -5.00 -0.26 -14.35
CA LEU A 38 -4.03 -0.63 -13.32
C LEU A 38 -4.16 -2.10 -12.90
N ILE A 39 -5.40 -2.58 -12.70
CA ILE A 39 -5.67 -3.99 -12.37
C ILE A 39 -5.25 -4.88 -13.54
N GLY A 40 -5.63 -4.53 -14.77
CA GLY A 40 -5.23 -5.27 -15.97
C GLY A 40 -3.71 -5.41 -16.09
N ALA A 41 -2.98 -4.30 -15.97
CA ALA A 41 -1.52 -4.32 -16.00
C ALA A 41 -0.90 -5.18 -14.87
N ALA A 42 -1.50 -5.14 -13.68
CA ALA A 42 -1.06 -5.99 -12.58
C ALA A 42 -1.31 -7.50 -12.88
N CYS A 43 -2.46 -7.85 -13.46
CA CYS A 43 -2.75 -9.21 -13.90
C CYS A 43 -1.76 -9.68 -14.98
N ASP A 44 -1.48 -8.84 -15.98
CA ASP A 44 -0.54 -9.14 -17.05
C ASP A 44 0.90 -9.34 -16.51
N ALA A 45 1.25 -8.64 -15.43
CA ALA A 45 2.50 -8.84 -14.70
C ALA A 45 2.50 -10.08 -13.77
N GLY A 46 1.42 -10.86 -13.73
CA GLY A 46 1.32 -12.09 -12.95
C GLY A 46 0.95 -11.89 -11.46
N VAL A 47 0.48 -10.71 -11.08
CA VAL A 47 0.00 -10.45 -9.71
C VAL A 47 -1.25 -11.30 -9.44
N LYS A 48 -1.29 -11.95 -8.27
CA LYS A 48 -2.45 -12.71 -7.80
C LYS A 48 -3.30 -11.86 -6.86
N PHE A 49 -4.59 -11.78 -7.14
CA PHE A 49 -5.57 -11.07 -6.31
C PHE A 49 -6.31 -12.06 -5.40
N LEU A 50 -6.37 -11.74 -4.11
CA LEU A 50 -7.17 -12.44 -3.11
C LEU A 50 -8.35 -11.56 -2.69
N ASN A 51 -9.39 -11.54 -3.51
CA ASN A 51 -10.60 -10.77 -3.21
C ASN A 51 -11.35 -11.34 -2.00
N LEU A 52 -12.16 -10.51 -1.34
CA LEU A 52 -12.93 -10.87 -0.15
C LEU A 52 -12.06 -11.46 0.98
N THR A 53 -10.80 -11.06 1.01
CA THR A 53 -9.84 -11.49 2.04
C THR A 53 -9.58 -10.34 3.00
N LYS A 54 -9.74 -10.60 4.28
CA LYS A 54 -9.52 -9.67 5.36
C LYS A 54 -8.15 -9.94 5.99
N PHE A 55 -7.38 -8.88 6.19
CA PHE A 55 -6.18 -8.92 7.01
C PHE A 55 -6.58 -9.04 8.50
N ASP A 56 -6.00 -9.97 9.22
CA ASP A 56 -6.23 -10.16 10.64
C ASP A 56 -5.00 -9.79 11.48
N ASP A 57 -3.79 -10.23 11.09
CA ASP A 57 -2.56 -9.95 11.85
C ASP A 57 -1.29 -10.11 10.98
N LEU A 58 -0.14 -9.88 11.61
CA LEU A 58 1.20 -10.10 11.06
C LEU A 58 1.76 -11.46 11.49
N VAL A 59 2.55 -12.09 10.64
CA VAL A 59 3.45 -13.18 11.03
C VAL A 59 4.82 -12.56 11.31
N MET A 60 5.32 -12.75 12.54
CA MET A 60 6.60 -12.19 12.98
C MET A 60 7.54 -13.31 13.42
N ARG A 61 8.81 -13.24 13.03
CA ARG A 61 9.88 -14.12 13.47
C ARG A 61 11.18 -13.35 13.64
N ASN A 62 11.88 -13.55 14.74
CA ASN A 62 13.20 -12.94 14.99
C ASN A 62 13.23 -11.42 14.79
N GLY A 63 12.21 -10.70 15.27
CA GLY A 63 12.13 -9.23 15.15
C GLY A 63 11.85 -8.73 13.75
N ARG A 64 11.32 -9.57 12.86
CA ARG A 64 11.00 -9.23 11.46
C ARG A 64 9.58 -9.67 11.11
N VAL A 65 8.90 -8.89 10.28
CA VAL A 65 7.66 -9.31 9.61
C VAL A 65 8.04 -10.27 8.47
N VAL A 66 7.44 -11.45 8.48
CA VAL A 66 7.71 -12.53 7.51
C VAL A 66 6.42 -13.04 6.85
N GLY A 67 5.31 -12.36 7.05
CA GLY A 67 4.04 -12.74 6.47
C GLY A 67 2.86 -12.00 7.06
N ILE A 68 1.67 -12.38 6.62
CA ILE A 68 0.39 -11.86 7.11
C ILE A 68 -0.54 -13.01 7.48
N VAL A 69 -1.45 -12.74 8.39
CA VAL A 69 -2.57 -13.61 8.75
C VAL A 69 -3.82 -13.06 8.11
N VAL A 70 -4.54 -13.89 7.39
CA VAL A 70 -5.73 -13.49 6.64
C VAL A 70 -6.89 -14.44 6.89
N ASN A 71 -8.12 -13.94 6.72
CA ASN A 71 -9.33 -14.74 6.73
C ASN A 71 -10.27 -14.25 5.61
N TRP A 72 -11.24 -15.09 5.23
CA TRP A 72 -12.24 -14.70 4.26
C TRP A 72 -13.32 -13.84 4.90
N MET A 73 -13.70 -12.74 4.25
CA MET A 73 -14.75 -11.84 4.75
C MET A 73 -16.07 -12.56 5.02
N PRO A 74 -16.57 -13.47 4.16
CA PRO A 74 -17.78 -14.23 4.44
C PRO A 74 -17.70 -15.06 5.72
N VAL A 75 -16.53 -15.68 5.98
CA VAL A 75 -16.29 -16.44 7.21
C VAL A 75 -16.30 -15.55 8.45
N SER A 76 -15.65 -14.39 8.35
CA SER A 76 -15.60 -13.40 9.44
C SER A 76 -16.98 -12.80 9.77
N ALA A 77 -17.95 -12.88 8.84
CA ALA A 77 -19.31 -12.39 9.01
C ALA A 77 -20.26 -13.43 9.62
N LEU A 78 -19.86 -14.70 9.75
CA LEU A 78 -20.69 -15.75 10.33
C LEU A 78 -20.82 -15.56 11.86
N PRO A 79 -21.95 -15.98 12.46
CA PRO A 79 -22.12 -15.98 13.91
C PRO A 79 -21.04 -16.82 14.61
N ARG A 80 -20.47 -16.31 15.69
CA ARG A 80 -19.34 -16.97 16.41
C ARG A 80 -19.64 -18.39 16.91
N ASN A 81 -20.90 -18.71 17.12
CA ASN A 81 -21.34 -20.06 17.52
C ASN A 81 -21.36 -21.09 16.38
N ILE A 82 -21.18 -20.65 15.15
CA ILE A 82 -21.19 -21.52 13.96
C ILE A 82 -19.79 -21.71 13.39
N THR A 83 -18.86 -20.80 13.68
CA THR A 83 -17.54 -20.77 13.04
C THR A 83 -16.41 -21.05 14.03
N CYS A 84 -15.74 -22.16 13.80
CA CYS A 84 -14.38 -22.40 14.25
C CYS A 84 -13.50 -22.51 13.00
N VAL A 85 -13.35 -21.41 12.25
CA VAL A 85 -12.47 -21.37 11.09
C VAL A 85 -11.27 -20.50 11.45
N ASP A 86 -10.14 -21.16 11.60
CA ASP A 86 -8.87 -20.50 11.90
C ASP A 86 -8.40 -19.67 10.68
N PRO A 87 -7.79 -18.49 10.92
CA PRO A 87 -7.18 -17.70 9.86
C PRO A 87 -5.97 -18.42 9.27
N VAL A 88 -5.63 -18.06 8.02
CA VAL A 88 -4.51 -18.63 7.28
C VAL A 88 -3.31 -17.68 7.33
N ALA A 89 -2.14 -18.24 7.64
CA ALA A 89 -0.89 -17.51 7.55
C ALA A 89 -0.28 -17.64 6.14
N LEU A 90 0.04 -16.50 5.54
CA LEU A 90 0.73 -16.40 4.25
C LEU A 90 2.15 -15.86 4.51
N GLU A 91 3.16 -16.64 4.21
CA GLU A 91 4.55 -16.21 4.34
C GLU A 91 5.01 -15.43 3.12
N ALA A 92 5.83 -14.41 3.36
CA ALA A 92 6.44 -13.59 2.33
C ALA A 92 7.77 -13.00 2.80
N LYS A 93 8.70 -12.78 1.87
CA LYS A 93 9.99 -12.14 2.18
C LYS A 93 9.83 -10.67 2.59
N MET A 94 8.87 -9.99 2.01
CA MET A 94 8.52 -8.57 2.29
C MET A 94 7.02 -8.38 2.21
N ILE A 95 6.52 -7.44 3.01
CA ILE A 95 5.12 -6.99 3.01
C ILE A 95 5.10 -5.51 2.66
N ILE A 96 4.12 -5.10 1.86
CA ILE A 96 3.82 -3.68 1.62
C ILE A 96 2.42 -3.39 2.19
N ASP A 97 2.35 -2.49 3.16
CA ASP A 97 1.08 -1.94 3.63
C ASP A 97 0.66 -0.76 2.73
N ALA A 98 -0.28 -1.01 1.84
CA ALA A 98 -0.93 -0.03 0.98
C ALA A 98 -2.44 0.07 1.28
N SER A 99 -2.85 -0.24 2.51
CA SER A 99 -4.25 -0.29 2.94
C SER A 99 -4.88 1.09 3.18
N GLY A 100 -4.18 2.15 2.81
CA GLY A 100 -4.70 3.51 2.91
C GLY A 100 -4.73 4.02 4.35
N HIS A 101 -5.77 4.77 4.71
CA HIS A 101 -5.92 5.35 6.05
C HIS A 101 -6.05 4.31 7.16
N ASP A 102 -6.49 3.11 6.82
CA ASP A 102 -6.61 2.03 7.82
C ASP A 102 -5.27 1.51 8.30
N SER A 103 -4.21 1.56 7.46
CA SER A 103 -2.83 1.17 7.79
C SER A 103 -2.80 -0.13 8.59
N VAL A 104 -3.50 -1.14 8.11
CA VAL A 104 -3.88 -2.32 8.90
C VAL A 104 -2.67 -3.11 9.42
N ALA A 105 -1.60 -3.21 8.64
CA ALA A 105 -0.37 -3.89 9.04
C ALA A 105 0.47 -3.03 9.99
N VAL A 106 0.59 -1.73 9.69
CA VAL A 106 1.30 -0.76 10.54
C VAL A 106 0.67 -0.71 11.92
N LYS A 107 -0.66 -0.62 12.02
CA LYS A 107 -1.37 -0.57 13.30
C LYS A 107 -1.10 -1.80 14.16
N ARG A 108 -0.91 -2.99 13.59
CA ARG A 108 -0.51 -4.17 14.38
C ARG A 108 0.86 -4.04 15.03
N LEU A 109 1.79 -3.30 14.40
CA LEU A 109 3.08 -2.98 15.02
C LEU A 109 2.94 -1.89 16.09
N VAL A 110 2.08 -0.90 15.87
CA VAL A 110 1.76 0.14 16.86
C VAL A 110 1.12 -0.47 18.11
N ASP A 111 0.15 -1.36 17.97
CA ASP A 111 -0.51 -2.07 19.06
C ASP A 111 0.53 -2.86 19.92
N ARG A 112 1.64 -3.27 19.31
CA ARG A 112 2.76 -3.96 19.96
C ARG A 112 3.89 -3.03 20.43
N GLN A 113 3.70 -1.72 20.29
CA GLN A 113 4.69 -0.68 20.64
C GLN A 113 6.04 -0.83 19.88
N LEU A 114 6.00 -1.37 18.67
CA LEU A 114 7.17 -1.57 17.82
C LEU A 114 7.39 -0.41 16.83
N VAL A 115 6.36 0.36 16.54
CA VAL A 115 6.37 1.52 15.64
C VAL A 115 5.56 2.65 16.28
N GLU A 116 6.01 3.88 16.13
CA GLU A 116 5.29 5.07 16.55
C GLU A 116 4.17 5.40 15.55
N TRP A 117 3.02 5.83 16.05
CA TRP A 117 1.88 6.27 15.27
C TRP A 117 1.60 7.74 15.53
N LYS A 118 1.63 8.57 14.47
CA LYS A 118 1.38 10.02 14.60
C LYS A 118 -0.02 10.43 14.19
N GLY A 119 -0.69 9.60 13.41
CA GLY A 119 -1.98 9.94 12.81
C GLY A 119 -1.82 10.98 11.70
N MET A 120 -2.92 11.32 11.06
CA MET A 120 -2.95 12.24 9.92
C MET A 120 -3.11 13.69 10.36
N ASN A 121 -2.36 14.59 9.73
CA ASN A 121 -2.51 16.05 9.91
C ASN A 121 -3.61 16.65 9.01
N PRO A 122 -4.01 17.92 9.27
CA PRO A 122 -4.94 18.65 8.41
C PRO A 122 -4.51 18.67 6.94
N MET A 123 -5.46 19.02 6.06
CA MET A 123 -5.24 19.00 4.63
C MET A 123 -4.28 20.12 4.18
N TRP A 124 -3.23 19.72 3.48
CA TRP A 124 -2.34 20.57 2.71
C TRP A 124 -1.81 19.74 1.54
N VAL A 125 -2.41 19.93 0.37
CA VAL A 125 -2.26 19.02 -0.77
C VAL A 125 -0.82 18.94 -1.27
N GLU A 126 -0.18 20.07 -1.49
CA GLU A 126 1.18 20.15 -2.04
C GLU A 126 2.20 19.49 -1.09
N ASP A 127 2.13 19.82 0.18
CA ASP A 127 2.99 19.26 1.23
C ASP A 127 2.79 17.75 1.37
N GLY A 128 1.54 17.30 1.39
CA GLY A 128 1.21 15.88 1.50
C GLY A 128 1.70 15.07 0.29
N GLU A 129 1.54 15.59 -0.94
CA GLU A 129 1.99 14.92 -2.16
C GLU A 129 3.51 14.75 -2.20
N GLU A 130 4.26 15.74 -1.77
CA GLU A 130 5.73 15.68 -1.74
C GLU A 130 6.21 14.70 -0.67
N HIS A 131 5.73 14.87 0.55
CA HIS A 131 6.24 14.13 1.70
C HIS A 131 5.85 12.65 1.69
N VAL A 132 4.68 12.26 1.16
CA VAL A 132 4.28 10.85 1.11
C VAL A 132 5.24 10.03 0.25
N VAL A 133 5.67 10.54 -0.89
CA VAL A 133 6.65 9.86 -1.75
C VAL A 133 8.02 9.81 -1.06
N HIS A 134 8.43 10.93 -0.45
CA HIS A 134 9.72 11.00 0.24
C HIS A 134 9.81 10.00 1.40
N LYS A 135 8.77 9.90 2.22
CA LYS A 135 8.72 9.04 3.43
C LYS A 135 8.34 7.58 3.15
N THR A 136 7.89 7.24 1.93
CA THR A 136 7.65 5.85 1.54
C THR A 136 8.91 5.01 1.73
N GLY A 137 8.79 3.91 2.47
CA GLY A 137 9.93 3.05 2.76
C GLY A 137 9.64 1.96 3.79
N GLU A 138 10.69 1.24 4.16
CA GLU A 138 10.63 0.22 5.20
C GLU A 138 10.50 0.92 6.57
N ILE A 139 9.40 0.65 7.27
CA ILE A 139 9.10 1.22 8.58
C ILE A 139 9.46 0.27 9.72
N PHE A 140 9.53 -1.00 9.42
CA PHE A 140 9.94 -2.05 10.32
C PHE A 140 10.56 -3.20 9.50
N PRO A 141 11.53 -3.95 10.00
CA PRO A 141 12.14 -5.03 9.22
C PRO A 141 11.10 -5.95 8.60
N GLY A 142 11.06 -6.02 7.26
CA GLY A 142 10.11 -6.81 6.48
C GLY A 142 8.78 -6.13 6.14
N LEU A 143 8.53 -4.90 6.61
CA LEU A 143 7.32 -4.14 6.31
C LEU A 143 7.63 -2.76 5.72
N VAL A 144 7.17 -2.53 4.50
CA VAL A 144 7.20 -1.25 3.80
C VAL A 144 5.82 -0.60 3.87
N ALA A 145 5.73 0.70 4.12
CA ALA A 145 4.48 1.46 3.98
C ALA A 145 4.45 2.22 2.64
N ALA A 146 3.27 2.28 2.03
CA ALA A 146 3.01 3.01 0.80
C ALA A 146 1.68 3.77 0.82
N GLY A 147 1.61 4.88 0.09
CA GLY A 147 0.39 5.69 -0.02
C GLY A 147 -0.03 6.30 1.31
N MET A 148 -1.33 6.27 1.61
CA MET A 148 -1.87 6.90 2.82
C MET A 148 -1.44 6.22 4.13
N SER A 149 -0.99 4.96 4.09
CA SER A 149 -0.37 4.32 5.26
C SER A 149 0.90 5.07 5.72
N VAL A 150 1.64 5.66 4.78
CA VAL A 150 2.79 6.53 5.11
C VAL A 150 2.33 7.81 5.81
N THR A 151 1.27 8.45 5.29
CA THR A 151 0.70 9.66 5.87
C THR A 151 0.29 9.45 7.33
N GLU A 152 -0.41 8.36 7.60
CA GLU A 152 -0.86 8.01 8.95
C GLU A 152 0.31 7.67 9.88
N THR A 153 1.32 6.98 9.38
CA THR A 153 2.48 6.59 10.20
C THR A 153 3.28 7.81 10.65
N TYR A 154 3.54 8.75 9.73
CA TYR A 154 4.45 9.87 9.98
C TYR A 154 3.77 11.19 10.32
N GLY A 155 2.45 11.25 10.38
CA GLY A 155 1.73 12.49 10.66
C GLY A 155 1.83 13.50 9.53
N LEU A 156 1.69 13.05 8.28
CA LEU A 156 1.77 13.95 7.13
C LEU A 156 0.42 14.62 6.85
N ALA A 157 0.45 15.70 6.09
CA ALA A 157 -0.75 16.39 5.65
C ALA A 157 -1.60 15.53 4.68
N ARG A 158 -2.93 15.72 4.71
CA ARG A 158 -3.84 15.08 3.74
C ARG A 158 -3.65 15.67 2.35
N MET A 159 -3.64 14.81 1.35
CA MET A 159 -3.49 15.20 -0.04
C MET A 159 -4.81 15.52 -0.76
N GLY A 160 -5.97 15.20 -0.17
CA GLY A 160 -7.25 15.35 -0.85
C GLY A 160 -7.41 14.41 -2.05
N PRO A 161 -8.11 14.86 -3.14
CA PRO A 161 -8.51 13.99 -4.25
C PRO A 161 -7.45 13.78 -5.33
N THR A 162 -6.18 14.03 -5.07
CA THR A 162 -5.07 13.79 -6.01
C THR A 162 -4.41 12.45 -5.73
N PHE A 163 -4.05 11.71 -6.80
CA PHE A 163 -3.53 10.35 -6.69
C PHE A 163 -2.11 10.18 -7.25
N GLY A 164 -1.50 11.25 -7.75
CA GLY A 164 -0.19 11.18 -8.39
C GLY A 164 0.91 10.66 -7.47
N SER A 165 0.98 11.20 -6.28
CA SER A 165 1.96 10.78 -5.27
C SER A 165 1.69 9.38 -4.73
N MET A 166 0.45 8.89 -4.73
CA MET A 166 0.15 7.48 -4.38
C MET A 166 0.71 6.52 -5.44
N LEU A 167 0.64 6.86 -6.73
CA LEU A 167 1.25 6.06 -7.80
C LEU A 167 2.78 6.02 -7.65
N TYR A 168 3.41 7.17 -7.40
CA TYR A 168 4.86 7.22 -7.16
C TYR A 168 5.28 6.54 -5.86
N SER A 169 4.50 6.67 -4.80
CA SER A 169 4.71 5.96 -3.55
C SER A 169 4.67 4.44 -3.76
N GLY A 170 3.68 3.94 -4.51
CA GLY A 170 3.59 2.53 -4.87
C GLY A 170 4.80 2.04 -5.68
N LYS A 171 5.23 2.81 -6.69
CA LYS A 171 6.43 2.51 -7.49
C LYS A 171 7.68 2.45 -6.61
N LYS A 172 7.90 3.47 -5.78
CA LYS A 172 9.04 3.52 -4.85
C LYS A 172 9.03 2.37 -3.84
N ALA A 173 7.85 2.02 -3.31
CA ALA A 173 7.71 0.88 -2.41
C ALA A 173 8.10 -0.43 -3.08
N ALA A 174 7.71 -0.62 -4.35
CA ALA A 174 8.09 -1.80 -5.13
C ALA A 174 9.60 -1.86 -5.37
N GLU A 175 10.24 -0.74 -5.73
CA GLU A 175 11.70 -0.64 -5.93
C GLU A 175 12.48 -0.98 -4.65
N ILE A 176 12.07 -0.41 -3.50
CA ILE A 176 12.68 -0.70 -2.19
C ILE A 176 12.49 -2.18 -1.83
N THR A 177 11.30 -2.71 -2.06
CA THR A 177 10.98 -4.11 -1.75
C THR A 177 11.81 -5.07 -2.59
N ASP A 178 11.95 -4.82 -3.89
CA ASP A 178 12.79 -5.63 -4.80
C ASP A 178 14.27 -5.63 -4.36
N GLN A 179 14.80 -4.45 -4.02
CA GLN A 179 16.16 -4.35 -3.49
C GLN A 179 16.33 -5.15 -2.19
N LYS A 180 15.41 -5.03 -1.25
CA LYS A 180 15.44 -5.75 0.03
C LYS A 180 15.32 -7.26 -0.13
N ILE A 181 14.52 -7.73 -1.07
CA ILE A 181 14.42 -9.15 -1.39
C ILE A 181 15.75 -9.68 -1.92
N LYS A 182 16.39 -8.96 -2.83
CA LYS A 182 17.72 -9.33 -3.35
C LYS A 182 18.80 -9.37 -2.27
N GLU A 183 18.80 -8.39 -1.35
CA GLU A 183 19.70 -8.37 -0.20
C GLU A 183 19.45 -9.55 0.75
N PHE A 184 18.19 -9.94 0.95
CA PHE A 184 17.80 -11.08 1.78
C PHE A 184 18.26 -12.40 1.14
N ASP A 185 18.03 -12.59 -0.15
CA ASP A 185 18.41 -13.83 -0.86
C ASP A 185 19.91 -14.04 -0.90
N ASN A 186 20.70 -12.96 -0.97
CA ASN A 186 22.17 -13.03 -0.94
C ASN A 186 22.74 -13.40 0.44
N LYS A 187 21.94 -13.27 1.53
CA LYS A 187 22.38 -13.62 2.90
C LYS A 187 22.06 -15.05 3.29
N ILE A 188 21.25 -15.76 2.50
CA ILE A 188 20.95 -17.19 2.73
C ILE A 188 22.07 -17.99 2.08
N PRO A 189 22.89 -18.76 2.84
CA PRO A 189 23.86 -19.66 2.25
C PRO A 189 23.14 -20.68 1.36
N LYS A 190 23.65 -20.88 0.16
CA LYS A 190 23.15 -21.92 -0.77
C LYS A 190 23.43 -23.29 -0.22
#